data_0015084698b1b26bf2b2bfd7e80f3196
#
_entry.id   0015084698b1b26bf2b2bfd7e80f3196
#
_cell.length_a   1.000
_cell.length_b   1.000
_cell.length_c   1.000
_cell.angle_alpha   90.00
_cell.angle_beta   90.00
_cell.angle_gamma   90.00
#
_symmetry.space_group_name_H-M   'P 1'
#
loop_
_entity.id
_entity.type
_entity.pdbx_description
1 polymer ?
#
loop_
_entity_poly.entity_id
_entity_poly.type
_entity_poly.pdbx_seq_one_letter_code
_entity_poly.pdbx_strand_id
1 'polypeptide(L)'
;RALPSLEAVRDNCYRRRVALRNCGWGWVSIAWDGSHIYIDFSECADITRDEREDIVRRVRRVFDTDAQAAAIHEHLIADSVLGTWVVEAPGLRVPGAWDGYETAVRAILGQQVSVARATELATKLVQEYGAGHFPAAADLARREVAELGMPGRRGRAISTVARGLDEGRLSLSAAPDFAEKWLAIEGIGPWTVNYLRLRVLKDPDAFPHNDWVVLKRL
;
A
#
# COMPACT_ATOMS: atom_id res chain seq x y z
N ARG A 1 1.19 7.88 -4.25
CA ARG A 1 2.26 8.46 -5.09
C ARG A 1 3.54 7.66 -4.93
N ALA A 2 4.32 7.59 -6.00
CA ALA A 2 5.58 6.88 -6.01
C ALA A 2 6.60 7.50 -5.05
N LEU A 3 7.38 6.65 -4.37
CA LEU A 3 8.55 7.07 -3.59
C LEU A 3 9.78 7.02 -4.51
N PRO A 4 10.46 8.15 -4.77
CA PRO A 4 11.48 8.23 -5.83
C PRO A 4 12.61 7.19 -5.76
N SER A 5 12.97 6.74 -4.55
CA SER A 5 13.99 5.71 -4.33
C SER A 5 13.51 4.27 -4.53
N LEU A 6 12.18 4.05 -4.50
CA LEU A 6 11.56 2.72 -4.55
C LEU A 6 10.66 2.53 -5.74
N GLU A 7 10.06 3.60 -6.25
CA GLU A 7 9.00 3.56 -7.24
C GLU A 7 9.16 4.68 -8.26
N ALA A 8 8.79 4.41 -9.49
CA ALA A 8 8.63 5.41 -10.53
C ALA A 8 7.38 5.10 -11.35
N VAL A 9 6.70 6.15 -11.81
CA VAL A 9 5.59 6.05 -12.76
C VAL A 9 5.89 7.00 -13.91
N ARG A 10 6.06 6.47 -15.11
CA ARG A 10 6.29 7.22 -16.35
C ARG A 10 5.64 6.47 -17.51
N ASP A 11 5.02 7.19 -18.43
CA ASP A 11 4.55 6.67 -19.72
C ASP A 11 3.78 5.34 -19.63
N ASN A 12 2.77 5.26 -18.73
CA ASN A 12 2.00 4.06 -18.45
C ASN A 12 2.82 2.87 -17.90
N CYS A 13 4.04 3.11 -17.45
CA CYS A 13 4.88 2.12 -16.81
C CYS A 13 5.06 2.46 -15.33
N TYR A 14 4.72 1.50 -14.46
CA TYR A 14 5.06 1.54 -13.04
C TYR A 14 6.31 0.70 -12.83
N ARG A 15 7.34 1.31 -12.26
CA ARG A 15 8.57 0.62 -11.88
C ARG A 15 8.68 0.53 -10.38
N ARG A 16 9.16 -0.62 -9.90
CA ARG A 16 9.39 -0.84 -8.49
C ARG A 16 10.69 -1.57 -8.23
N ARG A 17 11.42 -1.06 -7.22
CA ARG A 17 12.59 -1.74 -6.68
C ARG A 17 12.16 -2.89 -5.78
N VAL A 18 12.74 -4.07 -5.97
CA VAL A 18 12.44 -5.29 -5.22
C VAL A 18 13.71 -5.88 -4.63
N ALA A 19 13.58 -6.45 -3.44
CA ALA A 19 14.65 -7.22 -2.83
C ALA A 19 14.72 -8.60 -3.46
N LEU A 20 15.91 -9.08 -3.77
CA LEU A 20 16.20 -10.37 -4.36
C LEU A 20 17.24 -11.11 -3.49
N ARG A 21 17.04 -12.40 -3.28
CA ARG A 21 17.87 -13.19 -2.34
C ARG A 21 19.32 -13.26 -2.75
N ASN A 22 19.59 -13.42 -4.06
CA ASN A 22 20.93 -13.70 -4.56
C ASN A 22 21.73 -12.47 -4.94
N CYS A 23 21.08 -11.36 -5.32
CA CYS A 23 21.74 -10.18 -5.88
C CYS A 23 21.36 -8.86 -5.19
N GLY A 24 20.69 -8.93 -4.04
CA GLY A 24 20.30 -7.77 -3.26
C GLY A 24 19.08 -7.02 -3.82
N TRP A 25 19.17 -6.44 -5.05
CA TRP A 25 18.12 -5.58 -5.59
C TRP A 25 17.96 -5.71 -7.09
N GLY A 26 16.72 -5.57 -7.54
CA GLY A 26 16.39 -5.42 -8.95
C GLY A 26 15.27 -4.40 -9.16
N TRP A 27 15.09 -3.95 -10.39
CA TRP A 27 13.94 -3.18 -10.79
C TRP A 27 12.98 -4.07 -11.59
N VAL A 28 11.72 -4.04 -11.20
CA VAL A 28 10.63 -4.65 -11.96
C VAL A 28 9.85 -3.54 -12.64
N SER A 29 9.64 -3.68 -13.95
CA SER A 29 8.83 -2.75 -14.74
C SER A 29 7.51 -3.40 -15.08
N ILE A 30 6.41 -2.69 -14.83
CA ILE A 30 5.05 -3.15 -15.05
C ILE A 30 4.38 -2.17 -16.01
N ALA A 31 4.03 -2.64 -17.19
CA ALA A 31 3.37 -1.87 -18.23
C ALA A 31 1.99 -2.46 -18.57
N TRP A 32 1.12 -1.63 -19.11
CA TRP A 32 -0.22 -2.01 -19.53
C TRP A 32 -0.51 -1.49 -20.95
N ASP A 33 -1.10 -2.33 -21.81
CA ASP A 33 -1.44 -2.03 -23.20
C ASP A 33 -2.94 -1.84 -23.46
N GLY A 34 -3.76 -1.85 -22.42
CA GLY A 34 -5.22 -1.79 -22.52
C GLY A 34 -5.89 -3.14 -22.30
N SER A 35 -5.20 -4.23 -22.53
CA SER A 35 -5.72 -5.60 -22.41
C SER A 35 -4.92 -6.47 -21.46
N HIS A 36 -3.60 -6.28 -21.42
CA HIS A 36 -2.68 -7.11 -20.65
C HIS A 36 -1.76 -6.27 -19.77
N ILE A 37 -1.33 -6.85 -18.66
CA ILE A 37 -0.27 -6.32 -17.82
C ILE A 37 1.00 -7.14 -18.11
N TYR A 38 2.05 -6.45 -18.50
CA TYR A 38 3.37 -7.01 -18.78
C TYR A 38 4.29 -6.74 -17.59
N ILE A 39 5.05 -7.75 -17.19
CA ILE A 39 6.04 -7.63 -16.13
C ILE A 39 7.40 -7.94 -16.71
N ASP A 40 8.28 -6.94 -16.72
CA ASP A 40 9.65 -7.08 -17.17
C ASP A 40 10.58 -7.25 -15.97
N PHE A 41 11.40 -8.29 -16.01
CA PHE A 41 12.39 -8.67 -15.02
C PHE A 41 13.83 -8.52 -15.53
N SER A 42 14.05 -7.85 -16.65
CA SER A 42 15.38 -7.73 -17.28
C SER A 42 16.44 -7.10 -16.38
N GLU A 43 16.00 -6.24 -15.45
CA GLU A 43 16.87 -5.61 -14.45
C GLU A 43 16.91 -6.37 -13.09
N CYS A 44 16.49 -7.64 -13.08
CA CYS A 44 16.52 -8.52 -11.93
C CYS A 44 17.48 -9.68 -12.19
N ALA A 45 18.78 -9.46 -11.95
CA ALA A 45 19.77 -10.53 -12.11
C ALA A 45 19.46 -11.69 -11.14
N ASP A 46 19.65 -12.92 -11.62
CA ASP A 46 19.50 -14.17 -10.84
C ASP A 46 18.18 -14.31 -10.07
N ILE A 47 17.12 -13.67 -10.55
CA ILE A 47 15.78 -13.80 -9.95
C ILE A 47 15.30 -15.25 -10.07
N THR A 48 14.94 -15.83 -8.94
CA THR A 48 14.41 -17.18 -8.86
C THR A 48 12.95 -17.27 -9.34
N ARG A 49 12.49 -18.49 -9.60
CA ARG A 49 11.09 -18.75 -9.96
C ARG A 49 10.15 -18.29 -8.87
N ASP A 50 10.44 -18.62 -7.61
CA ASP A 50 9.57 -18.29 -6.47
C ASP A 50 9.44 -16.77 -6.30
N GLU A 51 10.53 -16.02 -6.50
CA GLU A 51 10.52 -14.56 -6.46
C GLU A 51 9.68 -13.96 -7.59
N ARG A 52 9.78 -14.51 -8.81
CA ARG A 52 8.92 -14.10 -9.92
C ARG A 52 7.46 -14.34 -9.60
N GLU A 53 7.11 -15.50 -9.08
CA GLU A 53 5.74 -15.84 -8.69
C GLU A 53 5.22 -14.92 -7.57
N ASP A 54 6.06 -14.58 -6.58
CA ASP A 54 5.70 -13.61 -5.53
C ASP A 54 5.45 -12.22 -6.10
N ILE A 55 6.31 -11.74 -6.98
CA ILE A 55 6.14 -10.45 -7.65
C ILE A 55 4.86 -10.43 -8.49
N VAL A 56 4.57 -11.49 -9.23
CA VAL A 56 3.33 -11.62 -10.00
C VAL A 56 2.11 -11.54 -9.07
N ARG A 57 2.11 -12.24 -7.93
CA ARG A 57 1.03 -12.14 -6.94
C ARG A 57 0.85 -10.71 -6.41
N ARG A 58 1.96 -9.99 -6.12
CA ARG A 58 1.92 -8.58 -5.69
C ARG A 58 1.37 -7.67 -6.77
N VAL A 59 1.79 -7.84 -8.03
CA VAL A 59 1.27 -7.09 -9.17
C VAL A 59 -0.24 -7.32 -9.32
N ARG A 60 -0.70 -8.56 -9.30
CA ARG A 60 -2.14 -8.90 -9.34
C ARG A 60 -2.91 -8.19 -8.23
N ARG A 61 -2.38 -8.18 -7.01
CA ARG A 61 -2.99 -7.49 -5.87
C ARG A 61 -3.03 -5.96 -6.07
N VAL A 62 -1.91 -5.36 -6.48
CA VAL A 62 -1.81 -3.89 -6.67
C VAL A 62 -2.77 -3.41 -7.74
N PHE A 63 -2.86 -4.13 -8.86
CA PHE A 63 -3.72 -3.75 -9.98
C PHE A 63 -5.12 -4.37 -9.91
N ASP A 64 -5.41 -5.15 -8.85
CA ASP A 64 -6.71 -5.78 -8.62
C ASP A 64 -7.20 -6.60 -9.82
N THR A 65 -6.29 -7.36 -10.44
CA THR A 65 -6.59 -8.08 -11.68
C THR A 65 -7.59 -9.22 -11.50
N ASP A 66 -7.77 -9.68 -10.26
CA ASP A 66 -8.65 -10.80 -9.92
C ASP A 66 -10.10 -10.36 -9.68
N ALA A 67 -10.34 -9.04 -9.61
CA ALA A 67 -11.70 -8.51 -9.47
C ALA A 67 -12.55 -8.83 -10.69
N GLN A 68 -13.78 -9.26 -10.44
CA GLN A 68 -14.77 -9.54 -11.49
C GLN A 68 -15.36 -8.21 -12.01
N ALA A 69 -14.56 -7.43 -12.72
CA ALA A 69 -14.87 -6.08 -13.12
C ALA A 69 -16.18 -5.98 -13.92
N ALA A 70 -16.51 -6.98 -14.75
CA ALA A 70 -17.76 -7.01 -15.51
C ALA A 70 -18.99 -7.10 -14.59
N ALA A 71 -18.97 -8.01 -13.61
CA ALA A 71 -20.07 -8.17 -12.66
C ALA A 71 -20.23 -6.94 -11.76
N ILE A 72 -19.11 -6.34 -11.32
CA ILE A 72 -19.11 -5.09 -10.54
C ILE A 72 -19.73 -3.96 -11.38
N HIS A 73 -19.32 -3.82 -12.63
CA HIS A 73 -19.83 -2.80 -13.54
C HIS A 73 -21.34 -2.97 -13.76
N GLU A 74 -21.80 -4.18 -14.08
CA GLU A 74 -23.22 -4.50 -14.31
C GLU A 74 -24.06 -4.18 -13.06
N HIS A 75 -23.55 -4.48 -11.88
CA HIS A 75 -24.25 -4.15 -10.64
C HIS A 75 -24.34 -2.65 -10.39
N LEU A 76 -23.22 -1.94 -10.53
CA LEU A 76 -23.15 -0.52 -10.21
C LEU A 76 -23.80 0.39 -11.24
N ILE A 77 -23.88 -0.02 -12.52
CA ILE A 77 -24.51 0.79 -13.57
C ILE A 77 -26.03 0.95 -13.33
N ALA A 78 -26.64 0.04 -12.60
CA ALA A 78 -28.06 0.10 -12.25
C ALA A 78 -28.36 1.13 -11.13
N ASP A 79 -27.34 1.61 -10.41
CA ASP A 79 -27.48 2.61 -9.38
C ASP A 79 -27.64 4.02 -9.99
N SER A 80 -28.60 4.80 -9.48
CA SER A 80 -28.95 6.11 -10.03
C SER A 80 -27.84 7.18 -9.84
N VAL A 81 -26.96 7.00 -8.87
CA VAL A 81 -25.85 7.92 -8.55
C VAL A 81 -24.53 7.39 -9.11
N LEU A 82 -24.22 6.12 -8.82
CA LEU A 82 -22.94 5.52 -9.19
C LEU A 82 -22.88 5.16 -10.67
N GLY A 83 -24.01 4.86 -11.30
CA GLY A 83 -24.07 4.45 -12.71
C GLY A 83 -23.40 5.44 -13.65
N THR A 84 -23.60 6.72 -13.45
CA THR A 84 -22.96 7.79 -14.25
C THR A 84 -21.44 7.71 -14.19
N TRP A 85 -20.88 7.56 -12.99
CA TRP A 85 -19.44 7.47 -12.78
C TRP A 85 -18.82 6.19 -13.34
N VAL A 86 -19.57 5.08 -13.26
CA VAL A 86 -19.13 3.77 -13.76
C VAL A 86 -19.08 3.76 -15.28
N VAL A 87 -20.01 4.44 -15.95
CA VAL A 87 -20.01 4.61 -17.42
C VAL A 87 -18.79 5.43 -17.88
N GLU A 88 -18.46 6.49 -17.15
CA GLU A 88 -17.31 7.36 -17.47
C GLU A 88 -15.95 6.67 -17.21
N ALA A 89 -15.89 5.72 -16.28
CA ALA A 89 -14.67 5.04 -15.89
C ALA A 89 -14.82 3.50 -15.94
N PRO A 90 -15.02 2.91 -17.11
CA PRO A 90 -15.19 1.47 -17.25
C PRO A 90 -13.93 0.74 -16.80
N GLY A 91 -14.11 -0.32 -16.01
CA GLY A 91 -13.01 -1.12 -15.49
C GLY A 91 -12.26 -0.50 -14.31
N LEU A 92 -12.83 0.51 -13.66
CA LEU A 92 -12.29 1.06 -12.41
C LEU A 92 -12.09 -0.06 -11.37
N ARG A 93 -10.95 -0.05 -10.71
CA ARG A 93 -10.55 -1.06 -9.73
C ARG A 93 -10.09 -0.41 -8.45
N VAL A 94 -10.18 -1.15 -7.35
CA VAL A 94 -9.63 -0.73 -6.05
C VAL A 94 -8.18 -1.22 -5.95
N PRO A 95 -7.18 -0.33 -6.10
CA PRO A 95 -5.78 -0.76 -6.03
C PRO A 95 -5.47 -1.38 -4.67
N GLY A 96 -4.79 -2.52 -4.67
CA GLY A 96 -4.29 -3.15 -3.45
C GLY A 96 -2.95 -2.61 -3.00
N ALA A 97 -2.35 -3.29 -2.02
CA ALA A 97 -1.04 -2.97 -1.47
C ALA A 97 0.05 -3.86 -2.08
N TRP A 98 1.21 -3.28 -2.37
CA TRP A 98 2.41 -4.06 -2.70
C TRP A 98 2.89 -4.84 -1.50
N ASP A 99 2.95 -4.16 -0.35
CA ASP A 99 3.29 -4.71 0.94
C ASP A 99 2.38 -4.09 2.01
N GLY A 100 1.87 -4.92 2.91
CA GLY A 100 0.91 -4.50 3.92
C GLY A 100 1.53 -3.60 5.00
N TYR A 101 2.76 -3.93 5.42
CA TYR A 101 3.48 -3.15 6.44
C TYR A 101 3.86 -1.76 5.89
N GLU A 102 4.45 -1.72 4.69
CA GLU A 102 4.72 -0.44 4.02
C GLU A 102 3.45 0.41 3.91
N THR A 103 2.33 -0.22 3.53
CA THR A 103 1.04 0.48 3.40
C THR A 103 0.57 1.04 4.74
N ALA A 104 0.72 0.30 5.83
CA ALA A 104 0.37 0.75 7.17
C ALA A 104 1.22 1.96 7.60
N VAL A 105 2.53 1.88 7.45
CA VAL A 105 3.44 2.99 7.78
C VAL A 105 3.12 4.22 6.92
N ARG A 106 2.91 4.06 5.62
CA ARG A 106 2.55 5.16 4.71
C ARG A 106 1.19 5.78 5.06
N ALA A 107 0.22 5.00 5.50
CA ALA A 107 -1.06 5.51 5.98
C ALA A 107 -0.89 6.36 7.25
N ILE A 108 -0.06 5.92 8.21
CA ILE A 108 0.24 6.68 9.43
C ILE A 108 0.98 7.98 9.08
N LEU A 109 1.97 7.93 8.19
CA LEU A 109 2.70 9.12 7.72
C LEU A 109 1.78 10.13 7.04
N GLY A 110 0.73 9.66 6.37
CA GLY A 110 -0.24 10.46 5.64
C GLY A 110 -1.33 11.11 6.50
N GLN A 111 -1.43 10.76 7.78
CA GLN A 111 -2.47 11.32 8.66
C GLN A 111 -2.34 12.84 8.79
N GLN A 112 -3.43 13.57 8.49
CA GLN A 112 -3.54 15.03 8.68
C GLN A 112 -2.41 15.85 8.01
N VAL A 113 -1.87 15.39 6.91
CA VAL A 113 -0.87 16.11 6.12
C VAL A 113 -1.18 16.02 4.63
N SER A 114 -0.61 16.92 3.83
CA SER A 114 -0.71 16.83 2.38
C SER A 114 -0.01 15.57 1.85
N VAL A 115 -0.44 15.10 0.67
CA VAL A 115 0.20 13.96 0.00
C VAL A 115 1.69 14.22 -0.28
N ALA A 116 2.06 15.47 -0.59
CA ALA A 116 3.46 15.86 -0.80
C ALA A 116 4.27 15.66 0.48
N ARG A 117 3.75 16.13 1.63
CA ARG A 117 4.42 15.96 2.93
C ARG A 117 4.52 14.50 3.36
N ALA A 118 3.47 13.72 3.14
CA ALA A 118 3.50 12.27 3.41
C ALA A 118 4.58 11.56 2.57
N THR A 119 4.70 11.92 1.30
CA THR A 119 5.74 11.37 0.39
C THR A 119 7.14 11.78 0.85
N GLU A 120 7.34 13.03 1.26
CA GLU A 120 8.62 13.51 1.81
C GLU A 120 9.04 12.71 3.06
N LEU A 121 8.13 12.56 4.02
CA LEU A 121 8.39 11.79 5.24
C LEU A 121 8.72 10.33 4.94
N ALA A 122 7.97 9.70 4.04
CA ALA A 122 8.25 8.33 3.63
C ALA A 122 9.59 8.20 2.89
N THR A 123 9.98 9.19 2.09
CA THR A 123 11.28 9.23 1.42
C THR A 123 12.42 9.35 2.44
N LYS A 124 12.29 10.25 3.42
CA LYS A 124 13.27 10.36 4.51
C LYS A 124 13.40 9.07 5.31
N LEU A 125 12.26 8.42 5.61
CA LEU A 125 12.26 7.14 6.33
C LEU A 125 13.03 6.06 5.56
N VAL A 126 12.84 5.96 4.25
CA VAL A 126 13.57 5.03 3.38
C VAL A 126 15.06 5.38 3.31
N GLN A 127 15.41 6.65 3.21
CA GLN A 127 16.81 7.12 3.15
C GLN A 127 17.57 6.84 4.45
N GLU A 128 16.93 7.11 5.58
CA GLU A 128 17.55 6.99 6.89
C GLU A 128 17.66 5.55 7.39
N TYR A 129 16.61 4.75 7.17
CA TYR A 129 16.50 3.41 7.77
C TYR A 129 16.42 2.28 6.76
N GLY A 130 16.24 2.58 5.47
CA GLY A 130 15.92 1.56 4.48
C GLY A 130 17.07 1.10 3.61
N ALA A 131 18.24 1.75 3.65
CA ALA A 131 19.37 1.42 2.77
C ALA A 131 18.96 1.21 1.29
N GLY A 132 18.00 2.00 0.80
CA GLY A 132 17.47 1.93 -0.57
C GLY A 132 16.26 1.02 -0.75
N HIS A 133 15.67 0.50 0.31
CA HIS A 133 14.40 -0.23 0.32
C HIS A 133 13.48 0.30 1.43
N PHE A 134 12.23 -0.15 1.47
CA PHE A 134 11.37 0.18 2.60
C PHE A 134 11.90 -0.58 3.83
N PRO A 135 12.15 0.11 4.98
CA PRO A 135 12.71 -0.52 6.17
C PRO A 135 11.82 -1.67 6.63
N ALA A 136 12.42 -2.75 7.10
CA ALA A 136 11.67 -3.85 7.70
C ALA A 136 11.05 -3.45 9.05
N ALA A 137 10.07 -4.21 9.52
CA ALA A 137 9.44 -3.97 10.81
C ALA A 137 10.46 -4.00 11.96
N ALA A 138 11.39 -4.96 11.94
CA ALA A 138 12.47 -5.08 12.92
C ALA A 138 13.36 -3.81 12.99
N ASP A 139 13.57 -3.14 11.84
CA ASP A 139 14.38 -1.93 11.77
C ASP A 139 13.72 -0.75 12.47
N LEU A 140 12.41 -0.58 12.29
CA LEU A 140 11.66 0.54 12.88
C LEU A 140 11.16 0.28 14.30
N ALA A 141 11.08 -0.97 14.72
CA ALA A 141 10.60 -1.36 16.04
C ALA A 141 11.39 -0.71 17.20
N ARG A 142 12.66 -0.37 16.94
CA ARG A 142 13.62 0.16 17.93
C ARG A 142 14.09 1.58 17.63
N ARG A 143 13.41 2.30 16.71
CA ARG A 143 13.84 3.63 16.26
C ARG A 143 12.93 4.74 16.74
N GLU A 144 13.51 5.90 17.01
CA GLU A 144 12.78 7.14 17.29
C GLU A 144 12.36 7.82 15.97
N VAL A 145 11.38 7.21 15.29
CA VAL A 145 10.94 7.65 13.94
C VAL A 145 10.43 9.10 13.93
N ALA A 146 10.07 9.67 15.09
CA ALA A 146 9.67 11.07 15.23
C ALA A 146 10.77 12.07 14.83
N GLU A 147 12.05 11.69 14.94
CA GLU A 147 13.21 12.53 14.58
C GLU A 147 13.22 12.90 13.09
N LEU A 148 12.49 12.19 12.24
CA LEU A 148 12.32 12.54 10.83
C LEU A 148 11.47 13.81 10.58
N GLY A 149 11.07 14.51 11.66
CA GLY A 149 10.32 15.77 11.56
C GLY A 149 8.79 15.57 11.48
N MET A 150 8.28 14.61 12.23
CA MET A 150 6.86 14.38 12.44
C MET A 150 6.48 14.51 13.92
N PRO A 151 5.18 14.71 14.26
CA PRO A 151 4.73 14.70 15.64
C PRO A 151 5.10 13.40 16.38
N GLY A 152 5.57 13.50 17.62
CA GLY A 152 6.03 12.35 18.41
C GLY A 152 5.00 11.22 18.51
N ARG A 153 3.70 11.54 18.62
CA ARG A 153 2.62 10.55 18.61
C ARG A 153 2.60 9.69 17.35
N ARG A 154 2.85 10.30 16.19
CA ARG A 154 2.90 9.59 14.90
C ARG A 154 4.11 8.67 14.80
N GLY A 155 5.28 9.16 15.23
CA GLY A 155 6.49 8.34 15.27
C GLY A 155 6.31 7.14 16.20
N ARG A 156 5.75 7.35 17.40
CA ARG A 156 5.44 6.25 18.34
C ARG A 156 4.46 5.23 17.76
N ALA A 157 3.43 5.69 17.04
CA ALA A 157 2.49 4.78 16.38
C ALA A 157 3.20 3.87 15.36
N ILE A 158 4.11 4.42 14.55
CA ILE A 158 4.90 3.65 13.58
C ILE A 158 5.77 2.61 14.30
N SER A 159 6.53 3.01 15.33
CA SER A 159 7.39 2.07 16.09
C SER A 159 6.58 1.01 16.82
N THR A 160 5.38 1.34 17.32
CA THR A 160 4.48 0.38 17.99
C THR A 160 3.91 -0.63 16.99
N VAL A 161 3.48 -0.17 15.81
CA VAL A 161 3.03 -1.07 14.73
C VAL A 161 4.16 -1.98 14.27
N ALA A 162 5.34 -1.40 14.04
CA ALA A 162 6.52 -2.15 13.63
C ALA A 162 6.87 -3.26 14.64
N ARG A 163 6.93 -2.91 15.92
CA ARG A 163 7.19 -3.86 17.01
C ARG A 163 6.10 -4.92 17.12
N GLY A 164 4.84 -4.52 17.04
CA GLY A 164 3.71 -5.47 17.11
C GLY A 164 3.72 -6.51 16.01
N LEU A 165 4.11 -6.11 14.78
CA LEU A 165 4.26 -7.01 13.64
C LEU A 165 5.51 -7.90 13.76
N ASP A 166 6.65 -7.33 14.19
CA ASP A 166 7.91 -8.06 14.38
C ASP A 166 7.79 -9.16 15.45
N GLU A 167 7.06 -8.86 16.53
CA GLU A 167 6.80 -9.78 17.64
C GLU A 167 5.57 -10.69 17.40
N GLY A 168 4.88 -10.59 16.27
CA GLY A 168 3.70 -11.39 15.96
C GLY A 168 2.45 -11.07 16.78
N ARG A 169 2.42 -9.97 17.55
CA ARG A 169 1.23 -9.51 18.30
C ARG A 169 0.19 -8.82 17.40
N LEU A 170 0.65 -8.24 16.29
CA LEU A 170 -0.19 -7.72 15.21
C LEU A 170 -0.07 -8.60 13.98
N SER A 171 -1.10 -8.58 13.15
CA SER A 171 -1.12 -9.26 11.86
C SER A 171 -1.70 -8.33 10.79
N LEU A 172 -1.31 -8.58 9.54
CA LEU A 172 -1.87 -7.97 8.34
C LEU A 172 -2.65 -9.00 7.51
N SER A 173 -3.16 -10.03 8.17
CA SER A 173 -4.10 -11.00 7.64
C SER A 173 -5.51 -10.77 8.20
N ALA A 174 -6.52 -11.24 7.47
CA ALA A 174 -7.90 -11.17 7.93
C ALA A 174 -8.08 -12.03 9.20
N ALA A 175 -8.51 -11.37 10.29
CA ALA A 175 -8.80 -12.00 11.57
C ALA A 175 -9.95 -11.26 12.24
N PRO A 176 -10.79 -11.94 13.03
CA PRO A 176 -11.94 -11.28 13.72
C PRO A 176 -11.52 -10.13 14.63
N ASP A 177 -10.36 -10.22 15.27
CA ASP A 177 -9.81 -9.23 16.19
C ASP A 177 -8.91 -8.17 15.52
N PHE A 178 -8.82 -8.17 14.19
CA PHE A 178 -7.97 -7.24 13.44
C PHE A 178 -8.24 -5.78 13.84
N ALA A 179 -9.49 -5.36 13.75
CA ALA A 179 -9.87 -3.97 14.04
C ALA A 179 -9.59 -3.60 15.49
N GLU A 180 -9.92 -4.46 16.44
CA GLU A 180 -9.69 -4.26 17.87
C GLU A 180 -8.20 -4.05 18.18
N LYS A 181 -7.34 -4.95 17.70
CA LYS A 181 -5.90 -4.89 17.95
C LYS A 181 -5.26 -3.63 17.34
N TRP A 182 -5.69 -3.23 16.16
CA TRP A 182 -5.15 -2.03 15.51
C TRP A 182 -5.66 -0.75 16.17
N LEU A 183 -6.93 -0.68 16.57
CA LEU A 183 -7.50 0.48 17.27
C LEU A 183 -6.94 0.67 18.69
N ALA A 184 -6.41 -0.38 19.31
CA ALA A 184 -5.76 -0.28 20.62
C ALA A 184 -4.42 0.49 20.58
N ILE A 185 -3.87 0.73 19.39
CA ILE A 185 -2.60 1.47 19.23
C ILE A 185 -2.89 2.97 19.23
N GLU A 186 -2.25 3.69 20.14
CA GLU A 186 -2.34 5.16 20.18
C GLU A 186 -1.92 5.78 18.84
N GLY A 187 -2.79 6.59 18.25
CA GLY A 187 -2.55 7.22 16.94
C GLY A 187 -3.12 6.45 15.75
N ILE A 188 -3.67 5.26 15.96
CA ILE A 188 -4.41 4.52 14.95
C ILE A 188 -5.91 4.72 15.18
N GLY A 189 -6.58 5.28 14.19
CA GLY A 189 -8.03 5.52 14.23
C GLY A 189 -8.80 4.66 13.22
N PRO A 190 -10.15 4.77 13.23
CA PRO A 190 -11.02 4.00 12.32
C PRO A 190 -10.68 4.18 10.84
N TRP A 191 -10.26 5.38 10.43
CA TRP A 191 -9.82 5.62 9.06
C TRP A 191 -8.65 4.71 8.67
N THR A 192 -7.60 4.65 9.51
CA THR A 192 -6.42 3.82 9.22
C THR A 192 -6.80 2.35 9.16
N VAL A 193 -7.63 1.88 10.09
CA VAL A 193 -8.12 0.49 10.11
C VAL A 193 -8.90 0.15 8.85
N ASN A 194 -9.88 0.98 8.47
CA ASN A 194 -10.66 0.77 7.25
C ASN A 194 -9.81 0.87 5.98
N TYR A 195 -8.83 1.77 5.95
CA TYR A 195 -7.88 1.87 4.85
C TYR A 195 -7.04 0.58 4.69
N LEU A 196 -6.57 0.00 5.80
CA LEU A 196 -5.86 -1.28 5.78
C LEU A 196 -6.76 -2.45 5.38
N ARG A 197 -7.98 -2.50 5.90
CA ARG A 197 -8.97 -3.51 5.48
C ARG A 197 -9.20 -3.44 3.96
N LEU A 198 -9.44 -2.26 3.42
CA LEU A 198 -9.66 -2.05 2.01
C LEU A 198 -8.44 -2.41 1.15
N ARG A 199 -7.26 -1.86 1.49
CA ARG A 199 -6.08 -1.89 0.62
C ARG A 199 -5.20 -3.13 0.82
N VAL A 200 -5.12 -3.64 2.05
CA VAL A 200 -4.25 -4.76 2.43
C VAL A 200 -5.02 -6.06 2.51
N LEU A 201 -6.16 -6.06 3.21
CA LEU A 201 -6.96 -7.26 3.38
C LEU A 201 -7.91 -7.53 2.20
N LYS A 202 -8.13 -6.54 1.33
CA LYS A 202 -9.08 -6.62 0.22
C LYS A 202 -10.50 -6.94 0.71
N ASP A 203 -10.85 -6.44 1.88
CA ASP A 203 -12.17 -6.60 2.47
C ASP A 203 -13.19 -5.80 1.65
N PRO A 204 -14.19 -6.46 1.02
CA PRO A 204 -15.15 -5.80 0.14
C PRO A 204 -16.07 -4.83 0.88
N ASP A 205 -16.27 -5.03 2.19
CA ASP A 205 -17.14 -4.20 3.01
C ASP A 205 -16.39 -3.06 3.70
N ALA A 206 -15.07 -2.96 3.50
CA ALA A 206 -14.29 -1.89 4.08
C ALA A 206 -14.45 -0.59 3.31
N PHE A 207 -14.98 0.44 3.97
CA PHE A 207 -15.11 1.77 3.42
C PHE A 207 -14.59 2.83 4.39
N PRO A 208 -13.60 3.65 3.99
CA PRO A 208 -13.06 4.72 4.84
C PRO A 208 -14.03 5.93 4.85
N HIS A 209 -15.23 5.74 5.40
CA HIS A 209 -16.34 6.70 5.41
C HIS A 209 -15.98 8.07 6.01
N ASN A 210 -14.95 8.12 6.83
CA ASN A 210 -14.45 9.35 7.46
C ASN A 210 -13.17 9.90 6.75
N ASP A 211 -12.90 9.47 5.52
CA ASP A 211 -11.86 10.08 4.70
C ASP A 211 -12.26 11.49 4.29
N TRP A 212 -11.39 12.46 4.59
CA TRP A 212 -11.69 13.86 4.37
C TRP A 212 -11.88 14.23 2.88
N VAL A 213 -11.19 13.55 1.98
CA VAL A 213 -11.33 13.76 0.53
C VAL A 213 -12.66 13.19 0.05
N VAL A 214 -13.03 12.01 0.54
CA VAL A 214 -14.33 11.39 0.26
C VAL A 214 -15.46 12.30 0.76
N LEU A 215 -15.41 12.73 2.03
CA LEU A 215 -16.42 13.61 2.63
C LEU A 215 -16.59 14.97 1.92
N LYS A 216 -15.57 15.46 1.24
CA LYS A 216 -15.65 16.70 0.47
C LYS A 216 -16.24 16.53 -0.94
N ARG A 217 -16.33 15.31 -1.42
CA ARG A 217 -16.79 14.98 -2.76
C ARG A 217 -18.21 14.44 -2.80
N LEU A 218 -18.71 14.02 -1.63
CA LEU A 218 -20.12 13.68 -1.40
C LEU A 218 -20.93 14.94 -1.06
#